data_0e5c311f192d58d3aacc43ba3b70d696
#
_entry.id   0e5c311f192d58d3aacc43ba3b70d696
#
_cell.length_a   1.000
_cell.length_b   1.000
_cell.length_c   1.000
_cell.angle_alpha   90.00
_cell.angle_beta   90.00
_cell.angle_gamma   90.00
#
_symmetry.space_group_name_H-M   'P 1'
#
loop_
_entity.id
_entity.type
_entity.pdbx_description
1 polymer ?
#
loop_
_entity_poly.entity_id
_entity_poly.type
_entity_poly.pdbx_seq_one_letter_code
_entity_poly.pdbx_strand_id
1 'polypeptide(L)'
;MRSAPSRTLRALPTLLQIGVAETVAYRAEFLVWILTTTQPLIMLGLWTSVAREAPFRGYSSPRFVAYFLATLIVRQLTGNWVAWQMSEEVRSGVMAMRLLRPIHPFFAYAASHAAAIPFRSLIALPVAFVLLASSGQSALSTDPVQLVLLVPSLALAWLATFAMLFAIGALAFFLTQAMAIANLYFGLFSLFSGYLMPLDLLPGPIAVAAHWLPFRFMLSAPVELLTKSLDHERLARLLGGQLAWTATLLAIALALWRAGVRRFESVGG
;
A
#
# COMPACT_ATOMS: atom_id res chain seq x y z
N MET A 1 -16.54 12.36 -31.12
CA MET A 1 -15.91 11.31 -30.27
C MET A 1 -15.68 11.87 -28.87
N ARG A 2 -16.32 11.29 -27.83
CA ARG A 2 -16.11 11.76 -26.45
C ARG A 2 -14.70 11.37 -25.99
N SER A 3 -13.99 12.26 -25.29
CA SER A 3 -12.63 12.05 -24.84
C SER A 3 -12.48 10.80 -23.95
N ALA A 4 -11.38 10.09 -24.05
CA ALA A 4 -11.09 8.86 -23.27
C ALA A 4 -11.29 9.00 -21.75
N PRO A 5 -10.93 10.13 -21.09
CA PRO A 5 -11.17 10.33 -19.65
C PRO A 5 -12.65 10.33 -19.27
N SER A 6 -13.56 10.86 -20.11
CA SER A 6 -14.99 10.89 -19.80
C SER A 6 -15.65 9.51 -19.83
N ARG A 7 -15.13 8.57 -20.63
CA ARG A 7 -15.60 7.17 -20.67
C ARG A 7 -15.17 6.42 -19.43
N THR A 8 -13.93 6.60 -18.99
CA THR A 8 -13.39 5.96 -17.79
C THR A 8 -14.14 6.40 -16.53
N LEU A 9 -14.41 7.69 -16.37
CA LEU A 9 -15.17 8.21 -15.23
C LEU A 9 -16.61 7.66 -15.18
N ARG A 10 -17.27 7.52 -16.33
CA ARG A 10 -18.62 6.92 -16.41
C ARG A 10 -18.63 5.42 -16.11
N ALA A 11 -17.56 4.72 -16.41
CA ALA A 11 -17.45 3.29 -16.15
C ALA A 11 -17.04 2.99 -14.70
N LEU A 12 -16.58 3.96 -13.94
CA LEU A 12 -16.06 3.77 -12.58
C LEU A 12 -17.05 3.06 -11.63
N PRO A 13 -18.34 3.44 -11.56
CA PRO A 13 -19.31 2.72 -10.71
C PRO A 13 -19.44 1.24 -11.08
N THR A 14 -19.49 0.93 -12.38
CA THR A 14 -19.59 -0.47 -12.86
C THR A 14 -18.30 -1.24 -12.56
N LEU A 15 -17.13 -0.62 -12.71
CA LEU A 15 -15.84 -1.24 -12.36
C LEU A 15 -15.75 -1.55 -10.86
N LEU A 16 -16.26 -0.67 -10.00
CA LEU A 16 -16.33 -0.90 -8.57
C LEU A 16 -17.29 -2.06 -8.24
N GLN A 17 -18.46 -2.11 -8.87
CA GLN A 17 -19.42 -3.22 -8.69
C GLN A 17 -18.81 -4.57 -9.11
N ILE A 18 -18.10 -4.61 -10.24
CA ILE A 18 -17.38 -5.83 -10.68
C ILE A 18 -16.31 -6.20 -9.65
N GLY A 19 -15.51 -5.25 -9.14
CA GLY A 19 -14.49 -5.51 -8.12
C GLY A 19 -15.08 -6.06 -6.81
N VAL A 20 -16.25 -5.57 -6.40
CA VAL A 20 -17.00 -6.12 -5.25
C VAL A 20 -17.41 -7.57 -5.52
N ALA A 21 -17.99 -7.85 -6.68
CA ALA A 21 -18.42 -9.21 -7.04
C ALA A 21 -17.23 -10.18 -7.12
N GLU A 22 -16.11 -9.77 -7.68
CA GLU A 22 -14.85 -10.53 -7.69
C GLU A 22 -14.38 -10.84 -6.27
N THR A 23 -14.35 -9.85 -5.38
CA THR A 23 -13.93 -10.03 -3.98
C THR A 23 -14.81 -11.05 -3.23
N VAL A 24 -16.12 -11.02 -3.45
CA VAL A 24 -17.05 -11.98 -2.83
C VAL A 24 -16.87 -13.39 -3.41
N ALA A 25 -16.59 -13.50 -4.70
CA ALA A 25 -16.37 -14.80 -5.36
C ALA A 25 -15.10 -15.50 -4.85
N TYR A 26 -14.04 -14.75 -4.59
CA TYR A 26 -12.72 -15.27 -4.15
C TYR A 26 -12.50 -15.21 -2.63
N ARG A 27 -13.56 -15.42 -1.84
CA ARG A 27 -13.55 -15.32 -0.37
C ARG A 27 -12.49 -16.17 0.35
N ALA A 28 -12.10 -17.31 -0.20
CA ALA A 28 -11.10 -18.19 0.42
C ALA A 28 -9.68 -17.60 0.32
N GLU A 29 -9.30 -17.07 -0.86
CA GLU A 29 -8.03 -16.37 -1.06
C GLU A 29 -7.96 -15.11 -0.18
N PHE A 30 -9.08 -14.46 0.01
CA PHE A 30 -9.24 -13.31 0.86
C PHE A 30 -8.93 -13.60 2.35
N LEU A 31 -9.37 -14.75 2.89
CA LEU A 31 -9.03 -15.17 4.26
C LEU A 31 -7.52 -15.39 4.43
N VAL A 32 -6.87 -16.05 3.47
CA VAL A 32 -5.42 -16.23 3.47
C VAL A 32 -4.72 -14.87 3.48
N TRP A 33 -5.23 -13.92 2.70
CA TRP A 33 -4.65 -12.58 2.60
C TRP A 33 -4.80 -11.78 3.91
N ILE A 34 -5.95 -11.87 4.61
CA ILE A 34 -6.15 -11.29 5.94
C ILE A 34 -5.11 -11.83 6.92
N LEU A 35 -4.92 -13.15 6.94
CA LEU A 35 -3.96 -13.80 7.84
C LEU A 35 -2.52 -13.34 7.57
N THR A 36 -2.12 -13.18 6.32
CA THR A 36 -0.76 -12.75 5.98
C THR A 36 -0.49 -11.27 6.29
N THR A 37 -1.53 -10.44 6.44
CA THR A 37 -1.39 -9.01 6.78
C THR A 37 -1.40 -8.72 8.28
N THR A 38 -1.45 -9.75 9.15
CA THR A 38 -1.43 -9.60 10.61
C THR A 38 -0.03 -9.46 11.21
N GLN A 39 1.03 -9.45 10.39
CA GLN A 39 2.41 -9.28 10.86
C GLN A 39 2.61 -8.09 11.82
N PRO A 40 1.98 -6.91 11.66
CA PRO A 40 2.08 -5.83 12.64
C PRO A 40 1.65 -6.22 14.06
N LEU A 41 0.72 -7.17 14.22
CA LEU A 41 0.32 -7.68 15.54
C LEU A 41 1.41 -8.54 16.18
N ILE A 42 2.16 -9.30 15.39
CA ILE A 42 3.31 -10.06 15.86
C ILE A 42 4.42 -9.10 16.32
N MET A 43 4.69 -8.06 15.51
CA MET A 43 5.66 -7.03 15.86
C MET A 43 5.21 -6.22 17.09
N LEU A 44 3.92 -5.95 17.22
CA LEU A 44 3.34 -5.34 18.43
C LEU A 44 3.68 -6.15 19.68
N GLY A 45 3.43 -7.45 19.68
CA GLY A 45 3.75 -8.33 20.81
C GLY A 45 5.25 -8.32 21.14
N LEU A 46 6.09 -8.40 20.11
CA LEU A 46 7.54 -8.40 20.27
C LEU A 46 8.06 -7.08 20.87
N TRP A 47 7.71 -5.95 20.27
CA TRP A 47 8.25 -4.65 20.66
C TRP A 47 7.67 -4.12 21.99
N THR A 48 6.40 -4.43 22.29
CA THR A 48 5.83 -4.12 23.62
C THR A 48 6.50 -4.95 24.71
N SER A 49 6.90 -6.19 24.44
CA SER A 49 7.68 -7.02 25.34
C SER A 49 9.07 -6.42 25.60
N VAL A 50 9.76 -5.93 24.55
CA VAL A 50 11.06 -5.26 24.66
C VAL A 50 10.97 -3.97 25.51
N ALA A 51 9.86 -3.23 25.39
CA ALA A 51 9.65 -1.97 26.13
C ALA A 51 8.92 -2.15 27.48
N ARG A 52 8.82 -3.39 28.00
CA ARG A 52 8.02 -3.70 29.19
C ARG A 52 8.60 -3.09 30.47
N GLU A 53 9.92 -3.15 30.63
CA GLU A 53 10.61 -2.67 31.84
C GLU A 53 11.05 -1.21 31.71
N ALA A 54 11.48 -0.81 30.52
CA ALA A 54 11.91 0.55 30.22
C ALA A 54 11.69 0.93 28.76
N PRO A 55 11.48 2.22 28.44
CA PRO A 55 11.36 2.68 27.06
C PRO A 55 12.60 2.33 26.24
N PHE A 56 12.40 1.71 25.07
CA PHE A 56 13.49 1.39 24.14
C PHE A 56 13.70 2.53 23.15
N ARG A 57 14.85 3.22 23.22
CA ARG A 57 15.20 4.37 22.36
C ARG A 57 14.07 5.41 22.25
N GLY A 58 13.42 5.73 23.40
CA GLY A 58 12.35 6.72 23.46
C GLY A 58 10.94 6.20 23.09
N TYR A 59 10.82 4.93 22.69
CA TYR A 59 9.53 4.27 22.48
C TYR A 59 9.11 3.50 23.72
N SER A 60 8.06 4.00 24.39
CA SER A 60 7.37 3.29 25.49
C SER A 60 6.41 2.25 24.93
N SER A 61 5.94 1.31 25.77
CA SER A 61 4.95 0.30 25.38
C SER A 61 3.69 0.92 24.73
N PRO A 62 3.04 1.98 25.26
CA PRO A 62 1.92 2.62 24.57
C PRO A 62 2.27 3.21 23.20
N ARG A 63 3.48 3.74 23.01
CA ARG A 63 3.94 4.22 21.70
C ARG A 63 4.09 3.10 20.68
N PHE A 64 4.59 1.93 21.08
CA PHE A 64 4.62 0.77 20.19
C PHE A 64 3.22 0.27 19.88
N VAL A 65 2.30 0.27 20.85
CA VAL A 65 0.89 -0.08 20.60
C VAL A 65 0.30 0.84 19.54
N ALA A 66 0.40 2.15 19.73
CA ALA A 66 -0.11 3.13 18.76
C ALA A 66 0.51 2.96 17.37
N TYR A 67 1.85 2.78 17.32
CA TYR A 67 2.58 2.62 16.06
C TYR A 67 2.14 1.37 15.27
N PHE A 68 2.12 0.19 15.91
CA PHE A 68 1.82 -1.05 15.19
C PHE A 68 0.34 -1.20 14.85
N LEU A 69 -0.57 -0.65 15.67
CA LEU A 69 -1.98 -0.61 15.32
C LEU A 69 -2.26 0.39 14.19
N ALA A 70 -1.61 1.55 14.20
CA ALA A 70 -1.64 2.48 13.06
C ALA A 70 -1.06 1.82 11.79
N THR A 71 0.06 1.10 11.92
CA THR A 71 0.66 0.32 10.82
C THR A 71 -0.31 -0.72 10.27
N LEU A 72 -1.01 -1.46 11.13
CA LEU A 72 -2.04 -2.42 10.72
C LEU A 72 -3.17 -1.74 9.94
N ILE A 73 -3.71 -0.63 10.46
CA ILE A 73 -4.77 0.14 9.81
C ILE A 73 -4.31 0.60 8.42
N VAL A 74 -3.15 1.27 8.35
CA VAL A 74 -2.61 1.76 7.07
C VAL A 74 -2.37 0.62 6.10
N ARG A 75 -1.80 -0.51 6.56
CA ARG A 75 -1.52 -1.68 5.71
C ARG A 75 -2.79 -2.29 5.15
N GLN A 76 -3.87 -2.37 5.91
CA GLN A 76 -5.16 -2.88 5.44
C GLN A 76 -5.76 -1.95 4.37
N LEU A 77 -5.61 -0.65 4.53
CA LEU A 77 -6.13 0.33 3.56
C LEU A 77 -5.28 0.41 2.28
N THR A 78 -3.95 0.20 2.36
CA THR A 78 -3.04 0.44 1.23
C THR A 78 -2.60 -0.82 0.48
N GLY A 79 -2.78 -2.02 1.05
CA GLY A 79 -2.36 -3.26 0.42
C GLY A 79 -3.11 -3.56 -0.87
N ASN A 80 -2.43 -4.20 -1.82
CA ASN A 80 -3.02 -4.73 -3.04
C ASN A 80 -2.12 -5.86 -3.59
N TRP A 81 -2.62 -6.61 -4.59
CA TRP A 81 -1.92 -7.75 -5.19
C TRP A 81 -1.85 -7.65 -6.72
N VAL A 82 -1.92 -6.44 -7.27
CA VAL A 82 -1.98 -6.22 -8.72
C VAL A 82 -0.79 -6.84 -9.48
N ALA A 83 0.39 -6.91 -8.85
CA ALA A 83 1.57 -7.52 -9.48
C ALA A 83 1.36 -9.01 -9.80
N TRP A 84 0.76 -9.77 -8.87
CA TRP A 84 0.42 -11.20 -9.10
C TRP A 84 -0.64 -11.36 -10.17
N GLN A 85 -1.72 -10.60 -10.05
CA GLN A 85 -2.82 -10.65 -11.01
C GLN A 85 -2.33 -10.35 -12.43
N MET A 86 -1.55 -9.28 -12.61
CA MET A 86 -0.99 -8.94 -13.93
C MET A 86 -0.05 -10.00 -14.45
N SER A 87 0.85 -10.52 -13.59
CA SER A 87 1.80 -11.56 -14.00
C SER A 87 1.08 -12.82 -14.46
N GLU A 88 0.01 -13.21 -13.77
CA GLU A 88 -0.79 -14.37 -14.16
C GLU A 88 -1.57 -14.13 -15.44
N GLU A 89 -2.19 -12.96 -15.60
CA GLU A 89 -2.94 -12.60 -16.81
C GLU A 89 -2.02 -12.50 -18.05
N VAL A 90 -0.78 -12.06 -17.89
CA VAL A 90 0.22 -12.05 -18.98
C VAL A 90 0.63 -13.47 -19.35
N ARG A 91 0.92 -14.31 -18.34
CA ARG A 91 1.37 -15.70 -18.56
C ARG A 91 0.29 -16.60 -19.16
N SER A 92 -0.97 -16.42 -18.75
CA SER A 92 -2.11 -17.19 -19.23
C SER A 92 -2.69 -16.67 -20.55
N GLY A 93 -2.20 -15.52 -21.06
CA GLY A 93 -2.72 -14.88 -22.27
C GLY A 93 -4.03 -14.10 -22.08
N VAL A 94 -4.64 -14.12 -20.89
CA VAL A 94 -5.87 -13.36 -20.54
C VAL A 94 -5.68 -11.87 -20.74
N MET A 95 -4.45 -11.37 -20.64
CA MET A 95 -4.10 -9.97 -20.90
C MET A 95 -4.53 -9.51 -22.31
N ALA A 96 -4.47 -10.36 -23.33
CA ALA A 96 -4.93 -10.03 -24.68
C ALA A 96 -6.40 -9.59 -24.69
N MET A 97 -7.27 -10.33 -23.98
CA MET A 97 -8.69 -10.00 -23.86
C MET A 97 -8.92 -8.71 -23.07
N ARG A 98 -8.08 -8.43 -22.08
CA ARG A 98 -8.14 -7.18 -21.31
C ARG A 98 -7.78 -5.97 -22.16
N LEU A 99 -6.80 -6.09 -23.06
CA LEU A 99 -6.37 -5.02 -23.96
C LEU A 99 -7.42 -4.65 -25.03
N LEU A 100 -8.35 -5.54 -25.35
CA LEU A 100 -9.46 -5.25 -26.26
C LEU A 100 -10.56 -4.37 -25.62
N ARG A 101 -10.58 -4.23 -24.30
CA ARG A 101 -11.58 -3.41 -23.61
C ARG A 101 -11.30 -1.91 -23.80
N PRO A 102 -12.34 -1.06 -23.96
CA PRO A 102 -12.17 0.39 -24.22
C PRO A 102 -11.71 1.19 -23.00
N ILE A 103 -11.33 0.53 -21.91
CA ILE A 103 -10.90 1.14 -20.64
C ILE A 103 -9.45 0.78 -20.43
N HIS A 104 -8.61 1.79 -20.11
CA HIS A 104 -7.20 1.54 -19.81
C HIS A 104 -7.07 0.60 -18.60
N PRO A 105 -6.32 -0.52 -18.70
CA PRO A 105 -6.21 -1.53 -17.65
C PRO A 105 -5.78 -1.00 -16.28
N PHE A 106 -4.94 0.04 -16.22
CA PHE A 106 -4.58 0.71 -14.98
C PHE A 106 -5.81 1.09 -14.14
N PHE A 107 -6.82 1.71 -14.74
CA PHE A 107 -8.03 2.12 -14.02
C PHE A 107 -8.93 0.94 -13.65
N ALA A 108 -8.97 -0.09 -14.49
CA ALA A 108 -9.72 -1.29 -14.19
C ALA A 108 -9.15 -2.03 -12.97
N TYR A 109 -7.82 -2.23 -12.93
CA TYR A 109 -7.15 -2.81 -11.77
C TYR A 109 -7.28 -1.91 -10.54
N ALA A 110 -7.07 -0.59 -10.68
CA ALA A 110 -7.20 0.34 -9.57
C ALA A 110 -8.59 0.28 -8.93
N ALA A 111 -9.65 0.26 -9.75
CA ALA A 111 -11.03 0.16 -9.26
C ALA A 111 -11.30 -1.17 -8.55
N SER A 112 -10.87 -2.31 -9.12
CA SER A 112 -11.03 -3.64 -8.52
C SER A 112 -10.32 -3.73 -7.16
N HIS A 113 -9.07 -3.29 -7.08
CA HIS A 113 -8.32 -3.31 -5.82
C HIS A 113 -8.83 -2.31 -4.78
N ALA A 114 -9.32 -1.13 -5.19
CA ALA A 114 -9.96 -0.18 -4.29
C ALA A 114 -11.28 -0.71 -3.74
N ALA A 115 -12.09 -1.37 -4.57
CA ALA A 115 -13.35 -1.99 -4.17
C ALA A 115 -13.18 -3.10 -3.12
N ALA A 116 -12.00 -3.74 -3.06
CA ALA A 116 -11.69 -4.77 -2.06
C ALA A 116 -11.32 -4.19 -0.67
N ILE A 117 -11.03 -2.88 -0.54
CA ILE A 117 -10.60 -2.27 0.72
C ILE A 117 -11.63 -2.45 1.85
N PRO A 118 -12.93 -2.15 1.68
CA PRO A 118 -13.92 -2.31 2.75
C PRO A 118 -13.97 -3.75 3.29
N PHE A 119 -13.91 -4.73 2.39
CA PHE A 119 -13.98 -6.15 2.79
C PHE A 119 -12.75 -6.58 3.59
N ARG A 120 -11.55 -6.19 3.16
CA ARG A 120 -10.29 -6.47 3.87
C ARG A 120 -10.25 -5.83 5.24
N SER A 121 -10.84 -4.67 5.35
CA SER A 121 -10.83 -3.85 6.55
C SER A 121 -11.89 -4.26 7.57
N LEU A 122 -12.89 -5.04 7.15
CA LEU A 122 -14.08 -5.35 7.96
C LEU A 122 -13.78 -5.98 9.32
N ILE A 123 -12.76 -6.83 9.40
CA ILE A 123 -12.36 -7.50 10.64
C ILE A 123 -11.21 -6.75 11.31
N ALA A 124 -10.19 -6.37 10.54
CA ALA A 124 -8.97 -5.82 11.10
C ALA A 124 -9.13 -4.41 11.67
N LEU A 125 -9.94 -3.55 11.04
CA LEU A 125 -10.14 -2.19 11.52
C LEU A 125 -10.89 -2.12 12.86
N PRO A 126 -12.02 -2.82 13.09
CA PRO A 126 -12.67 -2.80 14.40
C PRO A 126 -11.75 -3.27 15.54
N VAL A 127 -11.00 -4.35 15.31
CA VAL A 127 -10.03 -4.85 16.30
C VAL A 127 -8.94 -3.82 16.56
N ALA A 128 -8.36 -3.23 15.52
CA ALA A 128 -7.32 -2.22 15.64
C ALA A 128 -7.83 -0.97 16.39
N PHE A 129 -9.04 -0.51 16.09
CA PHE A 129 -9.64 0.64 16.78
C PHE A 129 -9.90 0.37 18.25
N VAL A 130 -10.45 -0.80 18.61
CA VAL A 130 -10.69 -1.16 20.02
C VAL A 130 -9.38 -1.21 20.80
N LEU A 131 -8.36 -1.88 20.26
CA LEU A 131 -7.04 -1.97 20.90
C LEU A 131 -6.35 -0.61 20.99
N LEU A 132 -6.47 0.22 19.97
CA LEU A 132 -5.88 1.55 19.94
C LEU A 132 -6.53 2.46 20.97
N ALA A 133 -7.86 2.45 21.07
CA ALA A 133 -8.61 3.21 22.06
C ALA A 133 -8.32 2.79 23.50
N SER A 134 -8.07 1.48 23.74
CA SER A 134 -7.82 0.97 25.09
C SER A 134 -6.38 1.15 25.58
N SER A 135 -5.39 1.05 24.69
CA SER A 135 -3.98 0.94 25.10
C SER A 135 -3.03 1.94 24.43
N GLY A 136 -3.42 2.51 23.29
CA GLY A 136 -2.56 3.38 22.47
C GLY A 136 -3.01 4.82 22.38
N GLN A 137 -4.17 5.18 22.94
CA GLN A 137 -4.80 6.49 22.77
C GLN A 137 -3.89 7.67 23.18
N SER A 138 -3.15 7.52 24.26
CA SER A 138 -2.23 8.57 24.78
C SER A 138 -1.05 8.89 23.83
N ALA A 139 -0.79 8.03 22.86
CA ALA A 139 0.31 8.19 21.91
C ALA A 139 -0.17 8.56 20.50
N LEU A 140 -1.47 8.87 20.33
CA LEU A 140 -2.02 9.36 19.07
C LEU A 140 -1.89 10.89 18.98
N SER A 141 -1.70 11.37 17.76
CA SER A 141 -1.79 12.80 17.47
C SER A 141 -3.23 13.30 17.64
N THR A 142 -3.39 14.40 18.34
CA THR A 142 -4.66 15.13 18.49
C THR A 142 -4.70 16.40 17.63
N ASP A 143 -3.68 16.64 16.82
CA ASP A 143 -3.60 17.80 15.93
C ASP A 143 -4.65 17.66 14.80
N PRO A 144 -5.64 18.56 14.71
CA PRO A 144 -6.70 18.49 13.72
C PRO A 144 -6.16 18.62 12.28
N VAL A 145 -5.06 19.35 12.08
CA VAL A 145 -4.43 19.51 10.75
C VAL A 145 -3.85 18.17 10.29
N GLN A 146 -3.13 17.47 11.18
CA GLN A 146 -2.58 16.14 10.86
C GLN A 146 -3.70 15.13 10.57
N LEU A 147 -4.80 15.15 11.33
CA LEU A 147 -5.93 14.26 11.14
C LEU A 147 -6.66 14.52 9.80
N VAL A 148 -6.82 15.78 9.39
CA VAL A 148 -7.39 16.13 8.08
C VAL A 148 -6.45 15.67 6.95
N LEU A 149 -5.14 15.87 7.10
CA LEU A 149 -4.14 15.49 6.11
C LEU A 149 -3.87 13.98 6.04
N LEU A 150 -4.34 13.23 7.02
CA LEU A 150 -4.28 11.76 7.00
C LEU A 150 -5.03 11.15 5.80
N VAL A 151 -6.21 11.70 5.46
CA VAL A 151 -7.01 11.17 4.35
C VAL A 151 -6.29 11.26 3.01
N PRO A 152 -5.79 12.44 2.57
CA PRO A 152 -5.01 12.52 1.34
C PRO A 152 -3.69 11.72 1.43
N SER A 153 -3.04 11.65 2.60
CA SER A 153 -1.86 10.82 2.78
C SER A 153 -2.15 9.33 2.58
N LEU A 154 -3.26 8.81 3.11
CA LEU A 154 -3.69 7.42 2.88
C LEU A 154 -3.96 7.16 1.39
N ALA A 155 -4.62 8.09 0.70
CA ALA A 155 -4.87 7.99 -0.74
C ALA A 155 -3.56 7.97 -1.55
N LEU A 156 -2.59 8.84 -1.23
CA LEU A 156 -1.27 8.85 -1.84
C LEU A 156 -0.47 7.57 -1.53
N ALA A 157 -0.52 7.08 -0.29
CA ALA A 157 0.14 5.85 0.11
C ALA A 157 -0.41 4.63 -0.65
N TRP A 158 -1.75 4.56 -0.78
CA TRP A 158 -2.41 3.53 -1.59
C TRP A 158 -1.98 3.62 -3.05
N LEU A 159 -2.00 4.82 -3.63
CA LEU A 159 -1.66 5.05 -5.04
C LEU A 159 -0.18 4.75 -5.31
N ALA A 160 0.73 5.14 -4.41
CA ALA A 160 2.16 4.83 -4.52
C ALA A 160 2.41 3.31 -4.45
N THR A 161 1.77 2.62 -3.51
CA THR A 161 1.88 1.15 -3.38
C THR A 161 1.29 0.45 -4.61
N PHE A 162 0.14 0.92 -5.09
CA PHE A 162 -0.48 0.39 -6.30
C PHE A 162 0.39 0.61 -7.54
N ALA A 163 0.92 1.82 -7.73
CA ALA A 163 1.79 2.15 -8.85
C ALA A 163 3.07 1.31 -8.85
N MET A 164 3.70 1.11 -7.69
CA MET A 164 4.88 0.25 -7.56
C MET A 164 4.57 -1.20 -7.96
N LEU A 165 3.51 -1.79 -7.40
CA LEU A 165 3.13 -3.17 -7.71
C LEU A 165 2.61 -3.32 -9.15
N PHE A 166 1.95 -2.30 -9.70
CA PHE A 166 1.58 -2.27 -11.11
C PHE A 166 2.82 -2.22 -12.03
N ALA A 167 3.84 -1.43 -11.66
CA ALA A 167 5.11 -1.39 -12.38
C ALA A 167 5.81 -2.77 -12.35
N ILE A 168 5.84 -3.44 -11.19
CA ILE A 168 6.39 -4.79 -11.05
C ILE A 168 5.58 -5.79 -11.90
N GLY A 169 4.25 -5.73 -11.86
CA GLY A 169 3.38 -6.55 -12.70
C GLY A 169 3.64 -6.34 -14.20
N ALA A 170 3.88 -5.10 -14.62
CA ALA A 170 4.22 -4.78 -16.00
C ALA A 170 5.57 -5.38 -16.45
N LEU A 171 6.47 -5.73 -15.54
CA LEU A 171 7.69 -6.44 -15.89
C LEU A 171 7.42 -7.87 -16.40
N ALA A 172 6.24 -8.44 -16.17
CA ALA A 172 5.87 -9.75 -16.73
C ALA A 172 5.83 -9.75 -18.28
N PHE A 173 5.69 -8.60 -18.92
CA PHE A 173 5.84 -8.49 -20.38
C PHE A 173 7.28 -8.71 -20.87
N PHE A 174 8.26 -8.57 -19.98
CA PHE A 174 9.69 -8.64 -20.32
C PHE A 174 10.38 -9.85 -19.70
N LEU A 175 9.89 -10.30 -18.55
CA LEU A 175 10.54 -11.28 -17.70
C LEU A 175 9.60 -12.44 -17.39
N THR A 176 10.08 -13.66 -17.53
CA THR A 176 9.33 -14.87 -17.15
C THR A 176 9.17 -15.00 -15.62
N GLN A 177 10.04 -14.39 -14.84
CA GLN A 177 10.06 -14.47 -13.38
C GLN A 177 9.86 -13.10 -12.71
N ALA A 178 8.88 -12.32 -13.18
CA ALA A 178 8.56 -11.01 -12.59
C ALA A 178 8.24 -11.09 -11.08
N MET A 179 7.74 -12.23 -10.60
CA MET A 179 7.43 -12.45 -9.20
C MET A 179 8.66 -12.51 -8.28
N ALA A 180 9.85 -12.83 -8.79
CA ALA A 180 11.09 -12.72 -8.02
C ALA A 180 11.39 -11.28 -7.62
N ILE A 181 11.07 -10.31 -8.51
CA ILE A 181 11.19 -8.87 -8.23
C ILE A 181 10.14 -8.43 -7.20
N ALA A 182 8.93 -8.98 -7.26
CA ALA A 182 7.92 -8.72 -6.23
C ALA A 182 8.38 -9.20 -4.85
N ASN A 183 9.01 -10.37 -4.75
CA ASN A 183 9.54 -10.88 -3.48
C ASN A 183 10.67 -9.99 -2.93
N LEU A 184 11.58 -9.53 -3.81
CA LEU A 184 12.60 -8.55 -3.43
C LEU A 184 11.97 -7.25 -2.93
N TYR A 185 10.96 -6.74 -3.63
CA TYR A 185 10.20 -5.56 -3.20
C TYR A 185 9.63 -5.75 -1.79
N PHE A 186 8.99 -6.89 -1.48
CA PHE A 186 8.42 -7.13 -0.16
C PHE A 186 9.48 -7.21 0.94
N GLY A 187 10.66 -7.76 0.65
CA GLY A 187 11.80 -7.74 1.57
C GLY A 187 12.26 -6.31 1.88
N LEU A 188 12.49 -5.51 0.83
CA LEU A 188 12.87 -4.09 0.96
C LEU A 188 11.78 -3.25 1.63
N PHE A 189 10.52 -3.47 1.24
CA PHE A 189 9.37 -2.81 1.86
C PHE A 189 9.30 -3.12 3.36
N SER A 190 9.46 -4.38 3.76
CA SER A 190 9.40 -4.76 5.17
C SER A 190 10.45 -4.04 6.01
N LEU A 191 11.65 -3.84 5.48
CA LEU A 191 12.74 -3.17 6.19
C LEU A 191 12.62 -1.63 6.16
N PHE A 192 12.33 -1.05 4.98
CA PHE A 192 12.45 0.40 4.75
C PHE A 192 11.13 1.17 4.83
N SER A 193 10.00 0.50 5.03
CA SER A 193 8.70 1.17 5.18
C SER A 193 8.31 1.46 6.63
N GLY A 194 9.03 0.90 7.60
CA GLY A 194 8.61 0.92 9.01
C GLY A 194 7.70 -0.25 9.40
N TYR A 195 7.57 -1.27 8.55
CA TYR A 195 6.67 -2.41 8.78
C TYR A 195 7.13 -3.33 9.91
N LEU A 196 8.45 -3.56 10.04
CA LEU A 196 9.04 -4.38 11.10
C LEU A 196 9.32 -3.60 12.38
N MET A 197 9.68 -2.32 12.25
CA MET A 197 9.98 -1.43 13.36
C MET A 197 9.88 0.03 12.91
N PRO A 198 9.63 0.99 13.82
CA PRO A 198 9.74 2.40 13.52
C PRO A 198 11.09 2.74 12.86
N LEU A 199 11.07 3.55 11.79
CA LEU A 199 12.29 3.88 11.04
C LEU A 199 13.34 4.59 11.90
N ASP A 200 12.91 5.31 12.94
CA ASP A 200 13.81 5.98 13.90
C ASP A 200 14.67 5.00 14.72
N LEU A 201 14.28 3.72 14.78
CA LEU A 201 15.04 2.67 15.47
C LEU A 201 16.12 2.01 14.62
N LEU A 202 16.12 2.28 13.31
CA LEU A 202 17.15 1.78 12.42
C LEU A 202 18.52 2.41 12.73
N PRO A 203 19.64 1.71 12.48
CA PRO A 203 20.98 2.28 12.59
C PRO A 203 21.14 3.51 11.69
N GLY A 204 21.91 4.52 12.16
CA GLY A 204 22.01 5.84 11.54
C GLY A 204 22.07 5.89 10.00
N PRO A 205 23.05 5.25 9.32
CA PRO A 205 23.10 5.27 7.85
C PRO A 205 21.87 4.67 7.17
N ILE A 206 21.34 3.57 7.74
CA ILE A 206 20.17 2.88 7.21
C ILE A 206 18.90 3.72 7.43
N ALA A 207 18.77 4.37 8.59
CA ALA A 207 17.68 5.29 8.88
C ALA A 207 17.66 6.45 7.88
N VAL A 208 18.81 7.07 7.60
CA VAL A 208 18.91 8.14 6.60
C VAL A 208 18.44 7.65 5.23
N ALA A 209 18.92 6.50 4.77
CA ALA A 209 18.47 5.91 3.51
C ALA A 209 16.96 5.66 3.50
N ALA A 210 16.42 5.05 4.56
CA ALA A 210 15.00 4.74 4.69
C ALA A 210 14.11 6.00 4.58
N HIS A 211 14.58 7.14 5.10
CA HIS A 211 13.83 8.40 5.04
C HIS A 211 13.67 8.98 3.63
N TRP A 212 14.57 8.62 2.70
CA TRP A 212 14.53 9.09 1.32
C TRP A 212 13.89 8.11 0.35
N LEU A 213 13.80 6.81 0.71
CA LEU A 213 13.25 5.77 -0.14
C LEU A 213 11.73 5.85 -0.26
N PRO A 214 11.14 5.39 -1.37
CA PRO A 214 9.70 5.41 -1.61
C PRO A 214 8.90 4.63 -0.57
N PHE A 215 9.50 3.60 0.04
CA PHE A 215 8.83 2.69 0.98
C PHE A 215 8.27 3.41 2.20
N ARG A 216 8.97 4.42 2.75
CA ARG A 216 8.50 5.26 3.84
C ARG A 216 7.16 5.92 3.50
N PHE A 217 7.04 6.43 2.28
CA PHE A 217 5.86 7.16 1.84
C PHE A 217 4.65 6.27 1.56
N MET A 218 4.85 4.96 1.43
CA MET A 218 3.79 3.97 1.24
C MET A 218 3.16 3.50 2.56
N LEU A 219 3.87 3.62 3.69
CA LEU A 219 3.41 3.13 4.99
C LEU A 219 3.70 4.11 6.13
N SER A 220 4.97 4.46 6.39
CA SER A 220 5.33 5.30 7.54
C SER A 220 4.70 6.69 7.49
N ALA A 221 4.55 7.31 6.32
CA ALA A 221 4.03 8.67 6.25
C ALA A 221 2.64 8.83 6.91
N PRO A 222 1.59 8.06 6.55
CA PRO A 222 0.32 8.13 7.27
C PRO A 222 0.41 7.64 8.72
N VAL A 223 1.30 6.69 9.05
CA VAL A 223 1.53 6.26 10.44
C VAL A 223 2.14 7.38 11.27
N GLU A 224 3.10 8.14 10.73
CA GLU A 224 3.71 9.29 11.40
C GLU A 224 2.68 10.40 11.66
N LEU A 225 1.75 10.66 10.73
CA LEU A 225 0.65 11.61 10.94
C LEU A 225 -0.25 11.22 12.11
N LEU A 226 -0.44 9.92 12.34
CA LEU A 226 -1.27 9.41 13.44
C LEU A 226 -0.53 9.39 14.79
N THR A 227 0.80 9.16 14.78
CA THR A 227 1.53 8.76 16.00
C THR A 227 2.62 9.73 16.42
N LYS A 228 2.90 10.77 15.63
CA LYS A 228 3.93 11.78 15.95
C LYS A 228 3.31 13.18 15.94
N SER A 229 3.83 14.06 16.79
CA SER A 229 3.59 15.50 16.66
C SER A 229 4.57 16.07 15.63
N LEU A 230 4.06 16.58 14.54
CA LEU A 230 4.84 17.13 13.44
C LEU A 230 4.64 18.64 13.37
N ASP A 231 5.73 19.41 13.31
CA ASP A 231 5.68 20.81 12.98
C ASP A 231 5.35 21.02 11.48
N HIS A 232 4.95 22.23 11.12
CA HIS A 232 4.50 22.56 9.76
C HIS A 232 5.56 22.25 8.68
N GLU A 233 6.84 22.44 9.01
CA GLU A 233 7.93 22.18 8.09
C GLU A 233 8.11 20.68 7.83
N ARG A 234 8.11 19.88 8.90
CA ARG A 234 8.18 18.41 8.80
C ARG A 234 6.97 17.84 8.07
N LEU A 235 5.79 18.37 8.35
CA LEU A 235 4.54 18.01 7.69
C LEU A 235 4.61 18.30 6.18
N ALA A 236 5.04 19.49 5.80
CA ALA A 236 5.20 19.87 4.39
C ALA A 236 6.25 19.00 3.68
N ARG A 237 7.40 18.71 4.31
CA ARG A 237 8.42 17.81 3.76
C ARG A 237 7.91 16.38 3.59
N LEU A 238 7.15 15.87 4.56
CA LEU A 238 6.59 14.52 4.52
C LEU A 238 5.59 14.36 3.36
N LEU A 239 4.62 15.27 3.28
CA LEU A 239 3.58 15.22 2.24
C LEU A 239 4.15 15.59 0.85
N GLY A 240 5.06 16.54 0.77
CA GLY A 240 5.77 16.87 -0.46
C GLY A 240 6.58 15.69 -1.01
N GLY A 241 7.31 15.00 -0.14
CA GLY A 241 8.04 13.78 -0.50
C GLY A 241 7.10 12.64 -0.93
N GLN A 242 5.97 12.47 -0.22
CA GLN A 242 4.95 11.49 -0.58
C GLN A 242 4.34 11.76 -1.96
N LEU A 243 4.01 13.02 -2.26
CA LEU A 243 3.49 13.43 -3.56
C LEU A 243 4.53 13.20 -4.67
N ALA A 244 5.78 13.63 -4.45
CA ALA A 244 6.87 13.46 -5.41
C ALA A 244 7.12 11.99 -5.76
N TRP A 245 7.20 11.11 -4.73
CA TRP A 245 7.38 9.68 -4.97
C TRP A 245 6.16 9.04 -5.63
N THR A 246 4.94 9.41 -5.25
CA THR A 246 3.73 8.91 -5.89
C THR A 246 3.71 9.27 -7.37
N ALA A 247 4.02 10.52 -7.73
CA ALA A 247 4.11 10.97 -9.13
C ALA A 247 5.20 10.22 -9.90
N THR A 248 6.37 10.04 -9.31
CA THR A 248 7.49 9.28 -9.91
C THR A 248 7.11 7.83 -10.17
N LEU A 249 6.52 7.16 -9.19
CA LEU A 249 6.10 5.76 -9.32
C LEU A 249 4.99 5.59 -10.36
N LEU A 250 4.04 6.52 -10.44
CA LEU A 250 3.01 6.52 -11.49
C LEU A 250 3.64 6.70 -12.88
N ALA A 251 4.60 7.61 -13.02
CA ALA A 251 5.29 7.82 -14.29
C ALA A 251 6.05 6.56 -14.73
N ILE A 252 6.78 5.91 -13.80
CA ILE A 252 7.48 4.64 -14.06
C ILE A 252 6.48 3.54 -14.44
N ALA A 253 5.40 3.40 -13.67
CA ALA A 253 4.38 2.38 -13.91
C ALA A 253 3.74 2.50 -15.30
N LEU A 254 3.36 3.71 -15.70
CA LEU A 254 2.77 3.98 -17.00
C LEU A 254 3.79 3.85 -18.15
N ALA A 255 5.05 4.21 -17.92
CA ALA A 255 6.12 4.03 -18.91
C ALA A 255 6.41 2.54 -19.16
N LEU A 256 6.57 1.74 -18.09
CA LEU A 256 6.75 0.29 -18.18
C LEU A 256 5.55 -0.40 -18.84
N TRP A 257 4.33 0.02 -18.47
CA TRP A 257 3.12 -0.48 -19.10
C TRP A 257 3.12 -0.23 -20.61
N ARG A 258 3.37 1.03 -21.05
CA ARG A 258 3.40 1.38 -22.48
C ARG A 258 4.47 0.61 -23.24
N ALA A 259 5.64 0.45 -22.64
CA ALA A 259 6.72 -0.33 -23.25
C ALA A 259 6.37 -1.83 -23.33
N GLY A 260 5.76 -2.37 -22.25
CA GLY A 260 5.37 -3.78 -22.15
C GLY A 260 4.28 -4.17 -23.16
N VAL A 261 3.22 -3.37 -23.28
CA VAL A 261 2.14 -3.64 -24.24
C VAL A 261 2.64 -3.67 -25.69
N ARG A 262 3.62 -2.82 -26.05
CA ARG A 262 4.25 -2.85 -27.39
C ARG A 262 5.01 -4.15 -27.68
N ARG A 263 5.48 -4.82 -26.63
CA ARG A 263 6.24 -6.07 -26.75
C ARG A 263 5.37 -7.32 -26.56
N PHE A 264 4.15 -7.14 -26.07
CA PHE A 264 3.27 -8.25 -25.75
C PHE A 264 2.84 -8.96 -27.01
N GLU A 265 3.25 -10.23 -27.15
CA GLU A 265 2.75 -11.17 -28.16
C GLU A 265 1.80 -12.12 -27.46
N SER A 266 0.56 -12.28 -27.96
CA SER A 266 -0.39 -13.25 -27.42
C SER A 266 0.16 -14.66 -27.64
N VAL A 267 0.21 -15.48 -26.59
CA VAL A 267 0.55 -16.90 -26.70
C VAL A 267 -0.59 -17.57 -27.49
N GLY A 268 -0.40 -17.81 -28.78
CA GLY A 268 -1.39 -18.41 -29.66
C GLY A 268 -1.59 -17.72 -31.02
N GLY A 269 -0.63 -16.87 -31.44
CA GLY A 269 -0.52 -16.37 -32.81
C GLY A 269 0.15 -17.35 -33.72
#